data_99c6279773fc334933713c515f62c85b
#
_entry.id   99c6279773fc334933713c515f62c85b
#
_cell.length_a   1.000
_cell.length_b   1.000
_cell.length_c   1.000
_cell.angle_alpha   90.00
_cell.angle_beta   90.00
_cell.angle_gamma   90.00
#
_symmetry.space_group_name_H-M   'P 1'
#
loop_
_entity.id
_entity.type
_entity.pdbx_description
1 polymer ?
#
loop_
_entity_poly.entity_id
_entity_poly.type
_entity_poly.pdbx_seq_one_letter_code
_entity_poly.pdbx_strand_id
1 'polypeptide(L)'
;MRAARRRVAGLGAITLAVLAGGVAVAAGAGAAAAGCRVDYKVTSEWQGGFGADVTITNLGDPVSGWTLTWAFASGQRVTQAWNATVTQNGTAVSAKDAGYNAAIATGAGVSFGFNGGWTTANPVPTAFALNGVSCTGATPTATPCPPPSTPPTPTPTPTPTPTPTPTTTPTRTPTPTPTPSTQAKVTVWLAGDSTVANPSSSGVCPVGWGNQFGQYLNGNATVVNSAVGGRSIQTWLYDPNVTTTMNSAGECVINPQTYSTRWQAMLNASGGMKAGDYLFIQFGINDGSTTCNRHVGSARYKELLGVMARAAQQRGAYPVFLTPAAAITCSGSTAVGNRGFLTETFDAGRANNVPVIDLHKLSYTLYNTLRLCPNNGDYNSGAVGAFFCADHTHFETAGARQIAGVVATALRNQQLGLSAYLR
;
A
#
# COMPACT_ATOMS: atom_id res chain seq x y z
N MET A 1 -44.69 -24.41 -60.37
CA MET A 1 -44.44 -25.09 -61.69
C MET A 1 -43.01 -25.63 -61.62
N ARG A 2 -42.94 -26.96 -61.47
CA ARG A 2 -42.30 -27.97 -62.36
C ARG A 2 -40.93 -27.56 -62.86
N ALA A 3 -39.89 -28.23 -62.41
CA ALA A 3 -39.21 -29.45 -62.88
C ALA A 3 -37.93 -28.99 -63.64
N ALA A 4 -36.78 -29.63 -63.66
CA ALA A 4 -36.47 -31.03 -63.79
C ALA A 4 -34.98 -31.32 -63.52
N ARG A 5 -34.74 -32.53 -63.15
CA ARG A 5 -33.43 -33.24 -63.00
C ARG A 5 -32.62 -33.27 -64.34
N ARG A 6 -31.30 -33.37 -64.25
CA ARG A 6 -30.52 -34.33 -65.04
C ARG A 6 -29.23 -34.75 -64.35
N ARG A 7 -29.06 -36.05 -64.23
CA ARG A 7 -27.85 -36.79 -63.89
C ARG A 7 -27.01 -36.94 -65.16
N VAL A 8 -25.69 -36.89 -65.04
CA VAL A 8 -24.78 -37.60 -65.96
C VAL A 8 -23.67 -38.22 -65.10
N ALA A 9 -23.48 -39.51 -65.30
CA ALA A 9 -22.39 -40.33 -64.76
C ALA A 9 -21.23 -40.35 -65.77
N GLY A 10 -20.03 -40.52 -65.29
CA GLY A 10 -18.91 -40.78 -66.19
C GLY A 10 -17.57 -40.99 -65.48
N LEU A 11 -17.23 -42.23 -65.39
CA LEU A 11 -15.91 -42.90 -65.44
C LEU A 11 -14.70 -42.37 -64.65
N GLY A 12 -14.18 -43.27 -63.94
CA GLY A 12 -13.01 -43.55 -63.22
C GLY A 12 -11.65 -43.30 -63.86
N ALA A 13 -10.73 -42.96 -63.03
CA ALA A 13 -9.30 -43.17 -63.20
C ALA A 13 -8.70 -43.59 -61.85
N ILE A 14 -8.17 -44.77 -61.82
CA ILE A 14 -7.41 -45.35 -60.73
C ILE A 14 -6.02 -44.71 -60.78
N THR A 15 -5.67 -43.93 -59.77
CA THR A 15 -4.30 -43.49 -59.61
C THR A 15 -3.74 -44.05 -58.30
N LEU A 16 -2.68 -44.80 -58.43
CA LEU A 16 -1.89 -45.48 -57.41
C LEU A 16 -1.31 -44.44 -56.43
N ALA A 17 -1.75 -44.43 -55.18
CA ALA A 17 -1.14 -43.60 -54.13
C ALA A 17 -0.02 -44.38 -53.45
N VAL A 18 1.20 -43.87 -53.62
CA VAL A 18 2.39 -44.28 -52.87
C VAL A 18 2.24 -43.82 -51.44
N LEU A 19 2.12 -44.74 -50.49
CA LEU A 19 2.20 -44.48 -49.05
C LEU A 19 3.64 -44.09 -48.70
N ALA A 20 3.91 -42.75 -48.61
CA ALA A 20 5.05 -42.27 -47.85
C ALA A 20 4.66 -42.21 -46.36
N GLY A 21 5.16 -43.15 -45.57
CA GLY A 21 5.04 -43.14 -44.12
C GLY A 21 5.77 -41.98 -43.51
N GLY A 22 5.06 -40.85 -43.27
CA GLY A 22 5.54 -39.79 -42.44
C GLY A 22 5.48 -40.19 -40.99
N VAL A 23 6.62 -40.46 -40.37
CA VAL A 23 6.74 -40.54 -38.90
C VAL A 23 6.42 -39.14 -38.36
N ALA A 24 5.19 -38.94 -37.84
CA ALA A 24 4.86 -37.80 -37.03
C ALA A 24 5.66 -37.91 -35.71
N VAL A 25 6.77 -37.22 -35.63
CA VAL A 25 7.44 -36.91 -34.35
C VAL A 25 6.45 -36.08 -33.59
N ALA A 26 5.74 -36.65 -32.64
CA ALA A 26 5.04 -35.90 -31.61
C ALA A 26 6.11 -35.10 -30.88
N ALA A 27 6.14 -33.77 -31.10
CA ALA A 27 6.86 -32.89 -30.27
C ALA A 27 6.25 -33.04 -28.87
N GLY A 28 6.95 -33.77 -28.02
CA GLY A 28 6.62 -33.80 -26.58
C GLY A 28 6.55 -32.37 -26.11
N ALA A 29 5.38 -31.94 -25.63
CA ALA A 29 5.27 -30.73 -24.86
C ALA A 29 6.22 -30.92 -23.68
N GLY A 30 7.42 -30.34 -23.79
CA GLY A 30 8.36 -30.28 -22.69
C GLY A 30 7.62 -29.61 -21.54
N ALA A 31 7.60 -30.27 -20.37
CA ALA A 31 7.12 -29.64 -19.17
C ALA A 31 7.84 -28.29 -19.07
N ALA A 32 7.06 -27.21 -19.16
CA ALA A 32 7.63 -25.87 -19.03
C ALA A 32 8.36 -25.81 -17.68
N ALA A 33 9.58 -25.29 -17.71
CA ALA A 33 10.43 -25.28 -16.54
C ALA A 33 9.75 -24.48 -15.45
N ALA A 34 9.35 -25.13 -14.35
CA ALA A 34 8.94 -24.43 -13.16
C ALA A 34 10.13 -23.55 -12.72
N GLY A 35 9.97 -22.25 -12.75
CA GLY A 35 11.04 -21.33 -12.43
C GLY A 35 10.51 -20.04 -11.82
N CYS A 36 11.29 -19.43 -10.94
CA CYS A 36 10.99 -18.14 -10.35
C CYS A 36 12.28 -17.37 -10.07
N ARG A 37 12.19 -16.05 -10.08
CA ARG A 37 13.18 -15.15 -9.52
C ARG A 37 12.58 -14.39 -8.34
N VAL A 38 13.36 -14.19 -7.30
CA VAL A 38 12.96 -13.39 -6.14
C VAL A 38 13.96 -12.26 -5.96
N ASP A 39 13.45 -11.04 -5.96
CA ASP A 39 14.19 -9.85 -5.59
C ASP A 39 13.78 -9.48 -4.15
N TYR A 40 14.65 -9.72 -3.19
CA TYR A 40 14.46 -9.36 -1.78
C TYR A 40 15.30 -8.13 -1.46
N LYS A 41 14.65 -7.06 -1.04
CA LYS A 41 15.30 -5.79 -0.75
C LYS A 41 14.95 -5.32 0.65
N VAL A 42 15.96 -5.12 1.51
CA VAL A 42 15.80 -4.35 2.74
C VAL A 42 15.64 -2.88 2.35
N THR A 43 14.46 -2.31 2.63
CA THR A 43 14.11 -0.93 2.25
C THR A 43 14.43 0.08 3.33
N SER A 44 14.45 -0.37 4.57
CA SER A 44 14.82 0.43 5.74
C SER A 44 15.34 -0.49 6.85
N GLU A 45 16.29 0.00 7.63
CA GLU A 45 16.83 -0.73 8.78
C GLU A 45 17.09 0.23 9.94
N TRP A 46 16.74 -0.20 11.14
CA TRP A 46 16.98 0.53 12.39
C TRP A 46 17.37 -0.46 13.49
N GLN A 47 17.79 0.01 14.62
CA GLN A 47 18.19 -0.86 15.72
C GLN A 47 17.04 -1.80 16.13
N GLY A 48 17.24 -3.11 15.92
CA GLY A 48 16.27 -4.15 16.25
C GLY A 48 15.11 -4.34 15.27
N GLY A 49 15.09 -3.61 14.12
CA GLY A 49 14.00 -3.73 13.16
C GLY A 49 14.42 -3.43 11.71
N PHE A 50 13.59 -3.84 10.76
CA PHE A 50 13.78 -3.58 9.33
C PHE A 50 12.47 -3.64 8.56
N GLY A 51 12.44 -2.98 7.42
CA GLY A 51 11.42 -3.14 6.39
C GLY A 51 12.01 -3.86 5.18
N ALA A 52 11.25 -4.75 4.57
CA ALA A 52 11.66 -5.46 3.37
C ALA A 52 10.55 -5.49 2.32
N ASP A 53 10.93 -5.32 1.05
CA ASP A 53 10.11 -5.60 -0.12
C ASP A 53 10.60 -6.87 -0.80
N VAL A 54 9.66 -7.68 -1.25
CA VAL A 54 9.90 -8.95 -1.94
C VAL A 54 9.12 -8.94 -3.25
N THR A 55 9.82 -9.08 -4.36
CA THR A 55 9.20 -9.22 -5.69
C THR A 55 9.45 -10.62 -6.21
N ILE A 56 8.38 -11.35 -6.52
CA ILE A 56 8.40 -12.65 -7.16
C ILE A 56 8.19 -12.44 -8.66
N THR A 57 9.08 -12.92 -9.50
CA THR A 57 8.87 -13.02 -10.96
C THR A 57 8.66 -14.48 -11.30
N ASN A 58 7.52 -14.82 -11.91
CA ASN A 58 7.24 -16.16 -12.39
C ASN A 58 7.93 -16.37 -13.75
N LEU A 59 8.87 -17.29 -13.81
CA LEU A 59 9.59 -17.66 -15.04
C LEU A 59 9.07 -18.98 -15.66
N GLY A 60 8.13 -19.63 -14.98
CA GLY A 60 7.49 -20.86 -15.40
C GLY A 60 6.07 -20.65 -15.93
N ASP A 61 5.25 -21.70 -15.88
CA ASP A 61 3.85 -21.64 -16.25
C ASP A 61 3.05 -20.66 -15.38
N PRO A 62 1.94 -20.07 -15.88
CA PRO A 62 1.09 -19.22 -15.08
C PRO A 62 0.62 -19.92 -13.81
N VAL A 63 0.73 -19.26 -12.67
CA VAL A 63 0.26 -19.77 -11.38
C VAL A 63 -1.02 -19.06 -10.95
N SER A 64 -1.95 -19.83 -10.35
CA SER A 64 -3.18 -19.33 -9.72
C SER A 64 -3.15 -19.71 -8.24
N GLY A 65 -2.65 -18.81 -7.44
CA GLY A 65 -2.29 -19.04 -6.04
C GLY A 65 -0.79 -19.29 -5.87
N TRP A 66 -0.14 -18.47 -5.05
CA TRP A 66 1.28 -18.60 -4.76
C TRP A 66 1.56 -18.65 -3.27
N THR A 67 2.59 -19.43 -2.95
CA THR A 67 3.19 -19.46 -1.62
C THR A 67 4.69 -19.39 -1.80
N LEU A 68 5.32 -18.32 -1.29
CA LEU A 68 6.76 -18.16 -1.25
C LEU A 68 7.29 -18.57 0.13
N THR A 69 8.33 -19.41 0.17
CA THR A 69 8.97 -19.83 1.42
C THR A 69 10.44 -19.47 1.43
N TRP A 70 10.96 -19.12 2.61
CA TRP A 70 12.38 -18.90 2.88
C TRP A 70 12.71 -19.16 4.35
N ALA A 71 13.97 -19.10 4.71
CA ALA A 71 14.41 -19.19 6.09
C ALA A 71 15.27 -17.98 6.46
N PHE A 72 15.06 -17.45 7.65
CA PHE A 72 15.94 -16.46 8.24
C PHE A 72 17.14 -17.11 8.96
N ALA A 73 18.33 -16.53 8.78
CA ALA A 73 19.55 -17.11 9.30
C ALA A 73 19.94 -16.66 10.73
N SER A 74 19.37 -15.53 11.22
CA SER A 74 19.85 -14.85 12.43
C SER A 74 18.72 -14.45 13.39
N GLY A 75 17.67 -15.27 13.46
CA GLY A 75 16.56 -15.06 14.40
C GLY A 75 15.65 -13.87 14.06
N GLN A 76 15.68 -13.42 12.82
CA GLN A 76 14.74 -12.39 12.35
C GLN A 76 13.29 -12.88 12.48
N ARG A 77 12.36 -11.94 12.72
CA ARG A 77 10.93 -12.23 12.84
C ARG A 77 10.13 -11.23 12.02
N VAL A 78 9.16 -11.73 11.25
CA VAL A 78 8.15 -10.88 10.61
C VAL A 78 7.18 -10.39 11.68
N THR A 79 6.96 -9.07 11.74
CA THR A 79 6.05 -8.44 12.71
C THR A 79 4.76 -7.97 12.04
N GLN A 80 4.83 -7.58 10.77
CA GLN A 80 3.70 -7.12 9.99
C GLN A 80 3.97 -7.39 8.51
N ALA A 81 2.96 -7.76 7.74
CA ALA A 81 3.09 -7.94 6.29
C ALA A 81 1.91 -7.28 5.55
N TRP A 82 2.15 -6.91 4.29
CA TRP A 82 1.15 -6.38 3.37
C TRP A 82 1.28 -7.04 2.00
N ASN A 83 0.17 -7.16 1.29
CA ASN A 83 0.03 -7.87 0.02
C ASN A 83 0.37 -9.38 0.08
N ALA A 84 0.51 -9.94 1.27
CA ALA A 84 0.64 -11.37 1.53
C ALA A 84 0.14 -11.69 2.94
N THR A 85 -0.30 -12.92 3.14
CA THR A 85 -0.49 -13.49 4.48
C THR A 85 0.79 -14.22 4.86
N VAL A 86 1.51 -13.70 5.86
CA VAL A 86 2.79 -14.29 6.28
C VAL A 86 2.62 -15.05 7.58
N THR A 87 3.15 -16.27 7.61
CA THR A 87 3.29 -17.09 8.81
C THR A 87 4.74 -17.44 9.02
N GLN A 88 5.18 -17.52 10.28
CA GLN A 88 6.55 -17.89 10.62
C GLN A 88 6.58 -18.90 11.76
N ASN A 89 7.37 -19.96 11.58
CA ASN A 89 7.66 -20.95 12.61
C ASN A 89 9.19 -21.08 12.79
N GLY A 90 9.69 -20.56 13.90
CA GLY A 90 11.14 -20.47 14.11
C GLY A 90 11.80 -19.61 13.02
N THR A 91 12.73 -20.19 12.27
CA THR A 91 13.41 -19.53 11.15
C THR A 91 12.61 -19.61 9.84
N ALA A 92 11.72 -20.58 9.69
CA ALA A 92 10.98 -20.82 8.47
C ALA A 92 9.82 -19.81 8.31
N VAL A 93 9.78 -19.15 7.16
CA VAL A 93 8.75 -18.15 6.80
C VAL A 93 7.99 -18.63 5.56
N SER A 94 6.68 -18.45 5.57
CA SER A 94 5.79 -18.74 4.47
C SER A 94 4.91 -17.51 4.21
N ALA A 95 4.99 -16.94 3.02
CA ALA A 95 4.16 -15.86 2.53
C ALA A 95 3.21 -16.40 1.46
N LYS A 96 1.91 -16.30 1.69
CA LYS A 96 0.86 -16.70 0.76
C LYS A 96 0.19 -15.48 0.16
N ASP A 97 -0.30 -15.60 -1.08
CA ASP A 97 -1.06 -14.57 -1.76
C ASP A 97 -2.21 -14.01 -0.89
N ALA A 98 -2.58 -12.77 -1.16
CA ALA A 98 -3.68 -12.09 -0.47
C ALA A 98 -5.04 -12.27 -1.19
N GLY A 99 -5.16 -13.25 -2.09
CA GLY A 99 -6.34 -13.55 -2.90
C GLY A 99 -6.42 -12.70 -4.17
N TYR A 100 -6.42 -11.39 -4.04
CA TYR A 100 -6.50 -10.47 -5.20
C TYR A 100 -5.25 -10.47 -6.10
N ASN A 101 -4.12 -10.93 -5.59
CA ASN A 101 -2.84 -11.03 -6.29
C ASN A 101 -2.37 -12.47 -6.50
N ALA A 102 -3.30 -13.43 -6.45
CA ALA A 102 -3.00 -14.85 -6.53
C ALA A 102 -2.48 -15.29 -7.90
N ALA A 103 -2.88 -14.62 -8.98
CA ALA A 103 -2.49 -14.99 -10.33
C ALA A 103 -1.19 -14.30 -10.74
N ILE A 104 -0.20 -15.09 -11.21
CA ILE A 104 1.05 -14.57 -11.79
C ILE A 104 1.25 -15.24 -13.15
N ALA A 105 1.07 -14.50 -14.24
CA ALA A 105 1.35 -14.99 -15.58
C ALA A 105 2.85 -15.25 -15.77
N THR A 106 3.20 -16.07 -16.78
CA THR A 106 4.59 -16.28 -17.18
C THR A 106 5.27 -14.95 -17.49
N GLY A 107 6.43 -14.69 -16.92
CA GLY A 107 7.19 -13.45 -17.05
C GLY A 107 6.65 -12.27 -16.23
N ALA A 108 5.48 -12.39 -15.63
CA ALA A 108 4.91 -11.37 -14.75
C ALA A 108 5.46 -11.46 -13.32
N GLY A 109 5.30 -10.38 -12.57
CA GLY A 109 5.72 -10.31 -11.17
C GLY A 109 4.59 -9.90 -10.23
N VAL A 110 4.74 -10.29 -8.97
CA VAL A 110 3.93 -9.83 -7.85
C VAL A 110 4.85 -9.39 -6.72
N SER A 111 4.46 -8.34 -5.99
CA SER A 111 5.25 -7.83 -4.89
C SER A 111 4.43 -7.82 -3.60
N PHE A 112 5.11 -8.12 -2.51
CA PHE A 112 4.61 -7.94 -1.15
C PHE A 112 5.73 -7.36 -0.29
N GLY A 113 5.41 -6.87 0.90
CA GLY A 113 6.41 -6.40 1.81
C GLY A 113 6.08 -6.73 3.24
N PHE A 114 7.05 -6.52 4.12
CA PHE A 114 6.85 -6.73 5.55
C PHE A 114 7.81 -5.90 6.40
N ASN A 115 7.42 -5.64 7.63
CA ASN A 115 8.29 -5.19 8.70
C ASN A 115 8.76 -6.42 9.49
N GLY A 116 9.99 -6.40 9.91
CA GLY A 116 10.57 -7.44 10.73
C GLY A 116 11.40 -6.88 11.88
N GLY A 117 11.66 -7.75 12.87
CA GLY A 117 12.62 -7.50 13.95
C GLY A 117 13.82 -8.41 13.84
N TRP A 118 14.96 -7.97 14.35
CA TRP A 118 16.18 -8.78 14.51
C TRP A 118 16.85 -8.48 15.84
N THR A 119 17.63 -9.43 16.35
CA THR A 119 18.33 -9.28 17.64
C THR A 119 19.84 -9.20 17.49
N THR A 120 20.41 -9.94 16.55
CA THR A 120 21.87 -10.03 16.39
C THR A 120 22.34 -9.45 15.06
N ALA A 121 21.67 -9.82 13.96
CA ALA A 121 21.98 -9.36 12.61
C ALA A 121 20.75 -9.51 11.70
N ASN A 122 20.77 -8.82 10.57
CA ASN A 122 19.70 -8.89 9.57
C ASN A 122 20.26 -9.31 8.19
N PRO A 123 20.83 -10.52 8.04
CA PRO A 123 21.28 -10.98 6.73
C PRO A 123 20.10 -11.23 5.80
N VAL A 124 20.28 -10.86 4.53
CA VAL A 124 19.30 -11.12 3.47
C VAL A 124 19.20 -12.63 3.23
N PRO A 125 17.99 -13.23 3.16
CA PRO A 125 17.80 -14.62 2.78
C PRO A 125 18.32 -14.88 1.35
N THR A 126 18.98 -16.01 1.15
CA THR A 126 19.63 -16.37 -0.12
C THR A 126 18.89 -17.46 -0.90
N ALA A 127 17.95 -18.14 -0.27
CA ALA A 127 17.19 -19.23 -0.88
C ALA A 127 15.69 -19.02 -0.70
N PHE A 128 14.96 -19.15 -1.80
CA PHE A 128 13.51 -19.01 -1.85
C PHE A 128 12.91 -20.17 -2.65
N ALA A 129 11.67 -20.56 -2.32
CA ALA A 129 10.90 -21.51 -3.13
C ALA A 129 9.48 -20.99 -3.33
N LEU A 130 9.02 -21.02 -4.59
CA LEU A 130 7.66 -20.67 -5.00
C LEU A 130 6.86 -21.94 -5.21
N ASN A 131 5.79 -22.14 -4.46
CA ASN A 131 4.96 -23.36 -4.49
C ASN A 131 5.80 -24.66 -4.37
N GLY A 132 6.85 -24.63 -3.55
CA GLY A 132 7.76 -25.75 -3.33
C GLY A 132 8.87 -25.91 -4.37
N VAL A 133 8.90 -25.08 -5.42
CA VAL A 133 9.96 -25.09 -6.44
C VAL A 133 10.99 -24.03 -6.12
N SER A 134 12.27 -24.42 -6.04
CA SER A 134 13.37 -23.51 -5.76
C SER A 134 13.49 -22.42 -6.84
N CYS A 135 13.54 -21.16 -6.42
CA CYS A 135 13.78 -20.02 -7.31
C CYS A 135 15.26 -19.92 -7.66
N THR A 136 15.56 -19.90 -8.96
CA THR A 136 16.92 -19.70 -9.49
C THR A 136 17.06 -18.21 -9.84
N GLY A 137 18.04 -17.53 -9.27
CA GLY A 137 18.33 -16.12 -9.56
C GLY A 137 17.85 -15.12 -8.51
N ALA A 138 18.02 -15.43 -7.22
CA ALA A 138 17.98 -14.42 -6.18
C ALA A 138 19.19 -13.49 -6.33
N THR A 139 18.96 -12.24 -6.71
CA THR A 139 20.03 -11.23 -6.69
C THR A 139 19.87 -10.42 -5.40
N PRO A 140 20.72 -10.61 -4.38
CA PRO A 140 20.73 -9.71 -3.24
C PRO A 140 21.35 -8.38 -3.69
N THR A 141 20.54 -7.34 -3.79
CA THR A 141 21.07 -5.99 -3.94
C THR A 141 21.46 -5.50 -2.55
N ALA A 142 22.70 -5.81 -2.16
CA ALA A 142 23.31 -5.19 -1.00
C ALA A 142 23.67 -3.75 -1.33
N THR A 143 23.19 -2.82 -0.52
CA THR A 143 23.72 -1.45 -0.48
C THR A 143 25.23 -1.55 -0.13
N PRO A 144 26.16 -0.86 -0.82
CA PRO A 144 27.58 -0.94 -0.50
C PRO A 144 27.82 -0.45 0.93
N CYS A 145 28.34 -1.33 1.79
CA CYS A 145 28.98 -0.93 3.02
C CYS A 145 30.23 -0.10 2.72
N PRO A 146 30.55 0.92 3.53
CA PRO A 146 31.83 1.58 3.43
C PRO A 146 32.99 0.59 3.62
N PRO A 147 34.17 0.85 3.02
CA PRO A 147 35.28 -0.11 3.01
C PRO A 147 35.74 -0.47 4.43
N PRO A 148 36.16 -1.71 4.66
CA PRO A 148 36.59 -2.14 5.98
C PRO A 148 37.89 -1.43 6.36
N SER A 149 37.91 -0.81 7.53
CA SER A 149 39.12 -0.38 8.19
C SER A 149 40.01 -1.59 8.50
N THR A 150 41.28 -1.40 8.27
CA THR A 150 42.37 -2.38 8.45
C THR A 150 42.30 -3.22 9.75
N PRO A 151 42.68 -4.50 9.71
CA PRO A 151 42.64 -5.35 10.88
C PRO A 151 43.59 -4.84 12.00
N PRO A 152 43.17 -4.88 13.26
CA PRO A 152 44.08 -4.60 14.36
C PRO A 152 45.08 -5.73 14.53
N THR A 153 46.33 -5.35 14.77
CA THR A 153 47.46 -6.20 15.15
C THR A 153 47.10 -7.05 16.37
N PRO A 154 47.52 -8.32 16.46
CA PRO A 154 47.20 -9.19 17.58
C PRO A 154 47.79 -8.67 18.90
N THR A 155 46.90 -8.45 19.87
CA THR A 155 47.24 -8.08 21.24
C THR A 155 47.73 -9.31 22.01
N PRO A 156 48.80 -9.21 22.82
CA PRO A 156 49.32 -10.32 23.58
C PRO A 156 48.36 -10.78 24.68
N THR A 157 48.35 -12.10 24.91
CA THR A 157 47.55 -12.80 25.92
C THR A 157 47.77 -12.23 27.32
N PRO A 158 46.70 -11.87 28.07
CA PRO A 158 46.86 -11.37 29.43
C PRO A 158 47.18 -12.49 30.41
N THR A 159 48.17 -12.22 31.26
CA THR A 159 48.51 -12.97 32.46
C THR A 159 47.38 -12.97 33.48
N PRO A 160 47.11 -14.04 34.24
CA PRO A 160 45.99 -14.09 35.16
C PRO A 160 46.14 -13.09 36.32
N THR A 161 45.17 -12.25 36.47
CA THR A 161 45.04 -11.26 37.55
C THR A 161 44.49 -11.91 38.82
N PRO A 162 44.99 -11.55 40.02
CA PRO A 162 44.51 -12.14 41.27
C PRO A 162 43.07 -11.70 41.62
N THR A 163 42.36 -12.62 42.27
CA THR A 163 40.97 -12.49 42.75
C THR A 163 40.76 -11.25 43.60
N PRO A 164 39.80 -10.38 43.32
CA PRO A 164 39.52 -9.21 44.17
C PRO A 164 38.77 -9.60 45.44
N THR A 165 39.21 -9.01 46.54
CA THR A 165 38.55 -8.98 47.85
C THR A 165 37.16 -8.30 47.76
N PRO A 166 36.13 -8.73 48.50
CA PRO A 166 34.80 -8.14 48.42
C PRO A 166 34.80 -6.69 48.90
N THR A 167 34.50 -5.78 47.96
CA THR A 167 34.29 -4.36 48.22
C THR A 167 32.83 -4.10 48.57
N THR A 168 32.60 -3.33 49.64
CA THR A 168 31.29 -2.89 50.11
C THR A 168 30.46 -2.26 49.00
N THR A 169 29.18 -2.70 48.87
CA THR A 169 28.18 -2.19 47.94
C THR A 169 28.00 -0.67 48.08
N PRO A 170 28.19 0.14 47.05
CA PRO A 170 27.82 1.55 47.12
C PRO A 170 26.32 1.70 47.12
N THR A 171 25.83 2.47 48.09
CA THR A 171 24.45 2.92 48.18
C THR A 171 24.04 3.60 46.88
N ARG A 172 23.01 3.09 46.20
CA ARG A 172 22.48 3.69 44.97
C ARG A 172 22.02 5.11 45.25
N THR A 173 22.65 6.09 44.65
CA THR A 173 22.11 7.43 44.51
C THR A 173 20.81 7.33 43.69
N PRO A 174 19.70 7.96 44.12
CA PRO A 174 18.44 7.93 43.35
C PRO A 174 18.69 8.51 41.96
N THR A 175 18.41 7.70 40.93
CA THR A 175 18.40 8.16 39.54
C THR A 175 17.40 9.30 39.45
N PRO A 176 17.76 10.46 38.86
CA PRO A 176 16.81 11.55 38.68
C PRO A 176 15.62 11.04 37.87
N THR A 177 14.42 11.24 38.41
CA THR A 177 13.17 11.01 37.69
C THR A 177 13.24 11.76 36.38
N PRO A 178 13.01 11.12 35.20
CA PRO A 178 13.02 11.83 33.93
C PRO A 178 11.98 12.93 33.98
N THR A 179 12.42 14.16 33.80
CA THR A 179 11.52 15.32 33.61
C THR A 179 10.62 14.98 32.42
N PRO A 180 9.27 15.14 32.54
CA PRO A 180 8.39 14.89 31.41
C PRO A 180 8.83 15.78 30.25
N SER A 181 9.34 15.14 29.17
CA SER A 181 9.60 15.82 27.91
C SER A 181 8.26 16.34 27.40
N THR A 182 8.12 17.66 27.34
CA THR A 182 6.93 18.28 26.74
C THR A 182 6.87 17.88 25.27
N GLN A 183 5.90 17.02 24.92
CA GLN A 183 5.68 16.61 23.53
C GLN A 183 5.48 17.85 22.64
N ALA A 184 6.23 17.95 21.54
CA ALA A 184 6.13 19.08 20.62
C ALA A 184 4.72 19.18 20.02
N LYS A 185 4.26 20.41 19.79
CA LYS A 185 2.98 20.64 19.10
C LYS A 185 3.16 20.44 17.58
N VAL A 186 2.27 19.67 16.99
CA VAL A 186 2.25 19.35 15.56
C VAL A 186 0.91 19.68 14.92
N THR A 187 0.92 19.92 13.63
CA THR A 187 -0.29 20.07 12.81
C THR A 187 -0.45 18.86 11.90
N VAL A 188 -1.66 18.31 11.84
CA VAL A 188 -2.06 17.28 10.88
C VAL A 188 -2.86 17.95 9.77
N TRP A 189 -2.23 18.12 8.63
CA TRP A 189 -2.82 18.67 7.43
C TRP A 189 -3.53 17.56 6.66
N LEU A 190 -4.79 17.77 6.26
CA LEU A 190 -5.55 16.80 5.49
C LEU A 190 -5.83 17.35 4.09
N ALA A 191 -5.45 16.61 3.07
CA ALA A 191 -5.76 16.84 1.67
C ALA A 191 -6.61 15.67 1.16
N GLY A 192 -7.75 15.95 0.55
CA GLY A 192 -8.67 14.90 0.12
C GLY A 192 -9.94 15.41 -0.53
N ASP A 193 -10.83 14.47 -0.78
CA ASP A 193 -12.15 14.69 -1.37
C ASP A 193 -13.28 14.80 -0.30
N SER A 194 -14.53 14.56 -0.72
CA SER A 194 -15.72 14.66 0.14
C SER A 194 -15.70 13.69 1.32
N THR A 195 -15.04 12.54 1.20
CA THR A 195 -14.97 11.55 2.28
C THR A 195 -14.01 11.97 3.41
N VAL A 196 -13.19 13.00 3.17
CA VAL A 196 -12.28 13.63 4.15
C VAL A 196 -12.79 14.97 4.62
N ALA A 197 -13.50 15.72 3.76
CA ALA A 197 -13.84 17.13 3.92
C ALA A 197 -14.70 17.43 5.16
N ASN A 198 -14.64 18.68 5.60
CA ASN A 198 -15.63 19.22 6.53
C ASN A 198 -17.00 19.33 5.84
N PRO A 199 -18.10 19.17 6.57
CA PRO A 199 -19.44 19.39 6.01
C PRO A 199 -19.60 20.83 5.55
N SER A 200 -20.39 21.05 4.49
CA SER A 200 -20.73 22.39 3.99
C SER A 200 -21.62 23.17 4.94
N SER A 201 -22.40 22.46 5.76
CA SER A 201 -23.25 22.98 6.81
C SER A 201 -23.07 22.15 8.08
N SER A 202 -23.26 22.76 9.25
CA SER A 202 -23.07 22.07 10.53
C SER A 202 -24.01 20.87 10.67
N GLY A 203 -23.43 19.68 10.84
CA GLY A 203 -24.15 18.43 11.11
C GLY A 203 -24.93 17.83 9.95
N VAL A 204 -24.77 18.35 8.73
CA VAL A 204 -25.47 17.86 7.52
C VAL A 204 -24.54 16.97 6.70
N CYS A 205 -25.07 15.83 6.28
CA CYS A 205 -24.43 14.93 5.33
C CYS A 205 -24.07 15.67 4.01
N PRO A 206 -22.87 15.48 3.45
CA PRO A 206 -21.82 14.55 3.87
C PRO A 206 -20.86 15.12 4.92
N VAL A 207 -20.43 14.27 5.84
CA VAL A 207 -19.34 14.55 6.79
C VAL A 207 -18.15 13.67 6.46
N GLY A 208 -16.99 14.25 6.18
CA GLY A 208 -15.77 13.49 5.96
C GLY A 208 -15.11 13.05 7.27
N TRP A 209 -14.38 11.94 7.25
CA TRP A 209 -13.70 11.43 8.44
C TRP A 209 -12.67 12.42 9.01
N GLY A 210 -12.08 13.25 8.15
CA GLY A 210 -11.12 14.29 8.57
C GLY A 210 -11.71 15.31 9.54
N ASN A 211 -13.03 15.60 9.43
CA ASN A 211 -13.76 16.45 10.38
C ASN A 211 -13.80 15.84 11.79
N GLN A 212 -13.83 14.52 11.88
CA GLN A 212 -13.95 13.80 13.14
C GLN A 212 -12.58 13.37 13.72
N PHE A 213 -11.50 13.48 12.96
CA PHE A 213 -10.21 12.90 13.32
C PHE A 213 -9.56 13.55 14.55
N GLY A 214 -9.76 14.85 14.75
CA GLY A 214 -9.25 15.58 15.92
C GLY A 214 -9.70 15.01 17.27
N GLN A 215 -10.83 14.29 17.32
CA GLN A 215 -11.33 13.65 18.53
C GLN A 215 -10.43 12.53 19.04
N TYR A 216 -9.60 11.95 18.18
CA TYR A 216 -8.67 10.88 18.51
C TYR A 216 -7.28 11.37 18.89
N LEU A 217 -7.04 12.68 18.77
CA LEU A 217 -5.73 13.29 19.04
C LEU A 217 -5.71 13.94 20.42
N ASN A 218 -4.56 13.94 21.06
CA ASN A 218 -4.31 14.69 22.30
C ASN A 218 -4.12 16.20 22.02
N GLY A 219 -4.01 17.00 23.06
CA GLY A 219 -3.91 18.47 22.95
C GLY A 219 -2.62 19.01 22.26
N ASN A 220 -1.68 18.12 21.92
CA ASN A 220 -0.45 18.49 21.22
C ASN A 220 -0.51 18.30 19.70
N ALA A 221 -1.60 17.76 19.16
CA ALA A 221 -1.83 17.65 17.72
C ALA A 221 -3.13 18.36 17.32
N THR A 222 -3.05 19.19 16.28
CA THR A 222 -4.20 19.95 15.75
C THR A 222 -4.44 19.55 14.30
N VAL A 223 -5.71 19.38 13.92
CA VAL A 223 -6.08 19.04 12.53
C VAL A 223 -6.41 20.32 11.75
N VAL A 224 -5.80 20.49 10.59
CA VAL A 224 -6.19 21.45 9.56
C VAL A 224 -6.71 20.69 8.36
N ASN A 225 -8.05 20.64 8.23
CA ASN A 225 -8.69 19.90 7.16
C ASN A 225 -8.95 20.81 5.95
N SER A 226 -8.16 20.66 4.91
CA SER A 226 -8.25 21.37 3.63
C SER A 226 -8.85 20.51 2.50
N ALA A 227 -9.43 19.36 2.83
CA ALA A 227 -10.14 18.53 1.87
C ALA A 227 -11.39 19.24 1.32
N VAL A 228 -11.73 18.98 0.06
CA VAL A 228 -12.84 19.62 -0.63
C VAL A 228 -13.65 18.59 -1.41
N GLY A 229 -14.95 18.59 -1.19
CA GLY A 229 -15.87 17.68 -1.86
C GLY A 229 -15.80 17.73 -3.39
N GLY A 230 -15.93 16.58 -4.04
CA GLY A 230 -15.93 16.44 -5.49
C GLY A 230 -14.59 16.65 -6.18
N ARG A 231 -13.47 16.74 -5.46
CA ARG A 231 -12.14 16.95 -6.05
C ARG A 231 -11.41 15.65 -6.32
N SER A 232 -10.84 15.54 -7.54
CA SER A 232 -9.73 14.64 -7.81
C SER A 232 -8.43 15.25 -7.27
N ILE A 233 -7.35 14.48 -7.20
CA ILE A 233 -6.05 15.01 -6.76
C ILE A 233 -5.61 16.20 -7.62
N GLN A 234 -5.86 16.15 -8.94
CA GLN A 234 -5.50 17.22 -9.87
C GLN A 234 -6.32 18.48 -9.65
N THR A 235 -7.66 18.38 -9.52
CA THR A 235 -8.50 19.54 -9.23
C THR A 235 -8.24 20.09 -7.84
N TRP A 236 -7.91 19.25 -6.86
CA TRP A 236 -7.54 19.72 -5.54
C TRP A 236 -6.27 20.56 -5.58
N LEU A 237 -5.25 20.13 -6.35
CA LEU A 237 -3.97 20.82 -6.48
C LEU A 237 -4.02 22.10 -7.32
N TYR A 238 -4.90 22.14 -8.35
CA TYR A 238 -4.82 23.18 -9.38
C TYR A 238 -6.09 23.98 -9.60
N ASP A 239 -7.22 23.70 -8.92
CA ASP A 239 -8.43 24.54 -9.07
C ASP A 239 -8.13 26.04 -8.84
N PRO A 240 -8.75 26.90 -9.66
CA PRO A 240 -9.72 26.65 -10.72
C PRO A 240 -9.13 26.34 -12.10
N ASN A 241 -7.86 26.04 -12.20
CA ASN A 241 -7.08 26.03 -13.46
C ASN A 241 -7.16 24.71 -14.24
N VAL A 242 -7.84 23.67 -13.74
CA VAL A 242 -8.06 22.44 -14.49
C VAL A 242 -9.21 22.67 -15.46
N THR A 243 -8.92 22.60 -16.76
CA THR A 243 -9.90 22.86 -17.81
C THR A 243 -10.78 21.64 -18.09
N THR A 244 -11.81 21.83 -18.91
CA THR A 244 -12.63 20.73 -19.43
C THR A 244 -12.06 20.08 -20.70
N THR A 245 -10.90 20.51 -21.13
CA THR A 245 -10.19 19.99 -22.33
C THR A 245 -9.27 18.87 -21.95
N MET A 246 -9.33 17.76 -22.67
CA MET A 246 -8.41 16.64 -22.59
C MET A 246 -7.29 16.78 -23.62
N ASN A 247 -6.05 16.54 -23.23
CA ASN A 247 -4.90 16.57 -24.14
C ASN A 247 -4.72 15.22 -24.87
N SER A 248 -3.74 15.13 -25.77
CA SER A 248 -3.46 13.91 -26.52
C SER A 248 -2.97 12.73 -25.68
N ALA A 249 -2.52 12.98 -24.46
CA ALA A 249 -2.13 11.93 -23.50
C ALA A 249 -3.31 11.43 -22.66
N GLY A 250 -4.52 11.94 -22.89
CA GLY A 250 -5.72 11.57 -22.12
C GLY A 250 -5.84 12.26 -20.76
N GLU A 251 -5.09 13.35 -20.52
CA GLU A 251 -5.11 14.07 -19.26
C GLU A 251 -5.79 15.44 -19.41
N CYS A 252 -6.43 15.91 -18.35
CA CYS A 252 -7.05 17.24 -18.35
C CYS A 252 -5.99 18.35 -18.37
N VAL A 253 -6.18 19.30 -19.27
CA VAL A 253 -5.26 20.44 -19.41
C VAL A 253 -5.36 21.36 -18.19
N ILE A 254 -4.20 21.78 -17.67
CA ILE A 254 -4.08 22.77 -16.60
C ILE A 254 -3.61 24.09 -17.22
N ASN A 255 -4.42 25.14 -17.09
CA ASN A 255 -4.08 26.45 -17.64
C ASN A 255 -4.72 27.60 -16.81
N PRO A 256 -3.94 28.49 -16.20
CA PRO A 256 -2.49 28.43 -16.06
C PRO A 256 -2.02 27.31 -15.12
N GLN A 257 -0.75 26.90 -15.23
CA GLN A 257 -0.18 25.86 -14.37
C GLN A 257 0.21 26.40 -12.98
N THR A 258 -0.75 26.99 -12.30
CA THR A 258 -0.57 27.51 -10.94
C THR A 258 -1.37 26.68 -9.95
N TYR A 259 -0.77 26.43 -8.80
CA TYR A 259 -1.42 25.69 -7.72
C TYR A 259 -2.64 26.40 -7.16
N SER A 260 -3.58 25.63 -6.66
CA SER A 260 -4.74 26.14 -5.92
C SER A 260 -4.32 26.93 -4.68
N THR A 261 -5.14 27.85 -4.26
CA THR A 261 -4.91 28.66 -3.05
C THR A 261 -4.75 27.81 -1.80
N ARG A 262 -5.46 26.65 -1.71
CA ARG A 262 -5.35 25.72 -0.58
C ARG A 262 -3.99 25.05 -0.49
N TRP A 263 -3.43 24.65 -1.64
CA TRP A 263 -2.08 24.07 -1.66
C TRP A 263 -1.01 25.13 -1.43
N GLN A 264 -1.16 26.31 -2.00
CA GLN A 264 -0.26 27.44 -1.72
C GLN A 264 -0.28 27.80 -0.23
N ALA A 265 -1.44 27.78 0.44
CA ALA A 265 -1.54 28.03 1.88
C ALA A 265 -0.77 26.99 2.71
N MET A 266 -0.89 25.71 2.35
CA MET A 266 -0.09 24.65 3.00
C MET A 266 1.41 24.80 2.78
N LEU A 267 1.81 25.37 1.65
CA LEU A 267 3.21 25.59 1.29
C LEU A 267 3.77 26.94 1.82
N ASN A 268 2.94 27.79 2.39
CA ASN A 268 3.38 29.11 2.86
C ASN A 268 4.41 28.97 3.99
N ALA A 269 5.48 29.77 3.93
CA ALA A 269 6.52 29.75 4.94
C ALA A 269 6.04 30.27 6.32
N SER A 270 5.02 31.14 6.32
CA SER A 270 4.39 31.66 7.54
C SER A 270 3.00 31.05 7.70
N GLY A 271 2.87 30.07 8.59
CA GLY A 271 1.59 29.43 8.91
C GLY A 271 1.23 28.20 8.10
N GLY A 272 2.05 27.78 7.11
CA GLY A 272 1.91 26.51 6.41
C GLY A 272 2.59 25.33 7.13
N MET A 273 2.74 24.21 6.42
CA MET A 273 3.45 23.03 6.94
C MET A 273 4.87 23.35 7.36
N LYS A 274 5.27 22.84 8.50
CA LYS A 274 6.61 22.97 9.08
C LYS A 274 7.17 21.60 9.51
N ALA A 275 8.42 21.59 9.89
CA ALA A 275 9.08 20.39 10.41
C ALA A 275 8.31 19.79 11.60
N GLY A 276 8.14 18.46 11.57
CA GLY A 276 7.39 17.71 12.55
C GLY A 276 5.88 17.58 12.27
N ASP A 277 5.30 18.38 11.36
CA ASP A 277 3.90 18.27 10.95
C ASP A 277 3.65 17.00 10.13
N TYR A 278 2.38 16.64 9.93
CA TYR A 278 1.95 15.50 9.11
C TYR A 278 1.06 15.97 7.97
N LEU A 279 1.21 15.36 6.79
CA LEU A 279 0.31 15.58 5.64
C LEU A 279 -0.35 14.28 5.24
N PHE A 280 -1.65 14.17 5.49
CA PHE A 280 -2.46 13.02 5.08
C PHE A 280 -3.12 13.31 3.74
N ILE A 281 -2.98 12.39 2.78
CA ILE A 281 -3.41 12.56 1.40
C ILE A 281 -4.31 11.39 1.01
N GLN A 282 -5.60 11.67 0.73
CA GLN A 282 -6.56 10.67 0.28
C GLN A 282 -7.35 11.17 -0.93
N PHE A 283 -7.17 10.50 -2.08
CA PHE A 283 -7.91 10.74 -3.32
C PHE A 283 -8.21 9.39 -3.99
N GLY A 284 -8.76 9.38 -5.21
CA GLY A 284 -9.02 8.18 -6.02
C GLY A 284 -10.51 7.90 -6.26
N ILE A 285 -11.43 8.66 -5.65
CA ILE A 285 -12.89 8.52 -5.89
C ILE A 285 -13.30 9.32 -7.13
N ASN A 286 -12.97 10.59 -7.16
CA ASN A 286 -13.33 11.48 -8.28
C ASN A 286 -12.36 11.34 -9.47
N ASP A 287 -11.14 10.85 -9.23
CA ASP A 287 -10.07 10.68 -10.20
C ASP A 287 -10.43 9.69 -11.30
N GLY A 288 -11.27 8.70 -10.99
CA GLY A 288 -11.84 7.76 -11.94
C GLY A 288 -12.90 8.32 -12.89
N SER A 289 -13.20 9.62 -12.85
CA SER A 289 -14.07 10.25 -13.83
C SER A 289 -13.55 10.03 -15.26
N THR A 290 -14.43 9.80 -16.20
CA THR A 290 -14.09 9.66 -17.63
C THR A 290 -14.02 11.02 -18.35
N THR A 291 -14.39 12.10 -17.68
CA THR A 291 -14.45 13.45 -18.24
C THR A 291 -13.62 14.44 -17.44
N CYS A 292 -13.01 15.40 -18.13
CA CYS A 292 -12.43 16.57 -17.48
C CYS A 292 -13.57 17.44 -16.89
N ASN A 293 -13.30 18.09 -15.77
CA ASN A 293 -12.00 18.42 -15.16
C ASN A 293 -11.49 17.38 -14.13
N ARG A 294 -12.28 16.38 -13.75
CA ARG A 294 -11.93 15.45 -12.64
C ARG A 294 -11.04 14.30 -13.06
N HIS A 295 -11.05 13.91 -14.33
CA HIS A 295 -10.27 12.77 -14.82
C HIS A 295 -8.79 12.91 -14.50
N VAL A 296 -8.19 11.82 -14.03
CA VAL A 296 -6.76 11.70 -13.78
C VAL A 296 -6.33 10.29 -14.19
N GLY A 297 -5.38 10.18 -15.11
CA GLY A 297 -4.82 8.89 -15.49
C GLY A 297 -3.93 8.30 -14.39
N SER A 298 -3.73 6.99 -14.43
CA SER A 298 -2.97 6.22 -13.43
C SER A 298 -1.54 6.75 -13.21
N ALA A 299 -0.84 7.08 -14.30
CA ALA A 299 0.52 7.64 -14.23
C ALA A 299 0.53 9.03 -13.59
N ARG A 300 -0.40 9.89 -14.02
CA ARG A 300 -0.55 11.25 -13.50
C ARG A 300 -0.93 11.27 -12.03
N TYR A 301 -1.80 10.36 -11.60
CA TYR A 301 -2.18 10.22 -10.20
C TYR A 301 -0.96 9.92 -9.30
N LYS A 302 -0.13 8.96 -9.70
CA LYS A 302 1.12 8.62 -8.98
C LYS A 302 2.09 9.79 -8.95
N GLU A 303 2.23 10.51 -10.07
CA GLU A 303 3.07 11.70 -10.16
C GLU A 303 2.62 12.78 -9.15
N LEU A 304 1.32 13.08 -9.10
CA LEU A 304 0.75 14.13 -8.22
C LEU A 304 0.86 13.76 -6.74
N LEU A 305 0.68 12.50 -6.37
CA LEU A 305 0.99 12.02 -5.02
C LEU A 305 2.46 12.28 -4.67
N GLY A 306 3.38 12.00 -5.61
CA GLY A 306 4.80 12.27 -5.44
C GLY A 306 5.12 13.77 -5.30
N VAL A 307 4.43 14.64 -6.03
CA VAL A 307 4.55 16.10 -5.88
C VAL A 307 4.20 16.54 -4.47
N MET A 308 3.07 16.06 -3.94
CA MET A 308 2.62 16.41 -2.59
C MET A 308 3.56 15.84 -1.51
N ALA A 309 4.01 14.61 -1.67
CA ALA A 309 4.93 13.96 -0.73
C ALA A 309 6.26 14.69 -0.63
N ARG A 310 6.89 14.97 -1.76
CA ARG A 310 8.18 15.68 -1.80
C ARG A 310 8.08 17.08 -1.22
N ALA A 311 6.99 17.80 -1.48
CA ALA A 311 6.76 19.12 -0.92
C ALA A 311 6.64 19.11 0.63
N ALA A 312 6.01 18.08 1.20
CA ALA A 312 5.95 17.87 2.65
C ALA A 312 7.35 17.51 3.21
N GLN A 313 8.02 16.53 2.60
CA GLN A 313 9.36 16.08 3.02
C GLN A 313 10.40 17.22 2.99
N GLN A 314 10.37 18.07 1.97
CA GLN A 314 11.24 19.26 1.87
C GLN A 314 11.03 20.25 3.00
N ARG A 315 9.88 20.23 3.67
CA ARG A 315 9.56 21.05 4.85
C ARG A 315 9.85 20.35 6.17
N GLY A 316 10.34 19.10 6.12
CA GLY A 316 10.53 18.26 7.29
C GLY A 316 9.20 17.74 7.88
N ALA A 317 8.12 17.80 7.11
CA ALA A 317 6.83 17.20 7.45
C ALA A 317 6.75 15.75 6.96
N TYR A 318 5.89 14.97 7.58
CA TYR A 318 5.72 13.54 7.34
C TYR A 318 4.47 13.28 6.49
N PRO A 319 4.60 12.98 5.18
CA PRO A 319 3.46 12.58 4.37
C PRO A 319 2.98 11.17 4.72
N VAL A 320 1.67 10.95 4.64
CA VAL A 320 1.00 9.65 4.78
C VAL A 320 -0.05 9.54 3.68
N PHE A 321 0.01 8.51 2.86
CA PHE A 321 -1.03 8.24 1.87
C PHE A 321 -2.12 7.34 2.46
N LEU A 322 -3.35 7.58 2.04
CA LEU A 322 -4.48 6.72 2.35
C LEU A 322 -5.16 6.30 1.05
N THR A 323 -5.45 5.02 0.90
CA THR A 323 -6.31 4.58 -0.19
C THR A 323 -7.72 5.13 0.02
N PRO A 324 -8.53 5.36 -1.06
CA PRO A 324 -9.88 5.87 -0.93
C PRO A 324 -10.75 4.92 -0.08
N ALA A 325 -11.53 5.47 0.84
CA ALA A 325 -12.47 4.68 1.62
C ALA A 325 -13.47 3.94 0.71
N ALA A 326 -13.81 2.69 1.01
CA ALA A 326 -14.76 1.92 0.24
C ALA A 326 -16.17 2.56 0.32
N ALA A 327 -16.92 2.52 -0.78
CA ALA A 327 -18.35 2.65 -0.69
C ALA A 327 -18.96 1.39 -0.04
N ILE A 328 -20.17 1.48 0.47
CA ILE A 328 -20.88 0.26 0.89
C ILE A 328 -21.40 -0.48 -0.34
N THR A 329 -20.82 -1.61 -0.64
CA THR A 329 -21.26 -2.52 -1.71
C THR A 329 -21.39 -3.90 -1.10
N CYS A 330 -22.56 -4.52 -1.25
CA CYS A 330 -22.86 -5.81 -0.67
C CYS A 330 -22.81 -6.93 -1.72
N SER A 331 -22.12 -8.02 -1.39
CA SER A 331 -22.24 -9.31 -2.03
C SER A 331 -22.89 -10.27 -1.02
N GLY A 332 -24.22 -10.41 -1.13
CA GLY A 332 -25.01 -11.06 -0.08
C GLY A 332 -24.86 -10.32 1.25
N SER A 333 -24.47 -11.02 2.30
CA SER A 333 -24.24 -10.45 3.65
C SER A 333 -22.84 -9.89 3.87
N THR A 334 -22.02 -9.79 2.83
CA THR A 334 -20.62 -9.37 2.93
C THR A 334 -20.40 -8.05 2.20
N ALA A 335 -19.82 -7.05 2.89
CA ALA A 335 -19.33 -5.84 2.26
C ALA A 335 -18.03 -6.13 1.51
N VAL A 336 -17.93 -5.65 0.27
CA VAL A 336 -16.78 -5.88 -0.62
C VAL A 336 -16.16 -4.57 -1.06
N GLY A 337 -14.88 -4.62 -1.45
CA GLY A 337 -14.15 -3.47 -1.98
C GLY A 337 -14.59 -3.09 -3.39
N ASN A 338 -14.56 -1.78 -3.72
CA ASN A 338 -15.14 -1.24 -4.95
C ASN A 338 -14.50 0.06 -5.46
N ARG A 339 -13.26 0.37 -5.04
CA ARG A 339 -12.56 1.59 -5.49
C ARG A 339 -11.38 1.27 -6.39
N GLY A 340 -11.06 2.22 -7.28
CA GLY A 340 -9.84 2.26 -8.07
C GLY A 340 -8.69 2.96 -7.33
N PHE A 341 -7.58 3.17 -8.03
CA PHE A 341 -6.38 3.88 -7.57
C PHE A 341 -5.70 3.30 -6.33
N LEU A 342 -6.00 2.04 -5.99
CA LEU A 342 -5.39 1.37 -4.85
C LEU A 342 -3.92 1.04 -5.14
N THR A 343 -3.66 0.34 -6.23
CA THR A 343 -2.30 -0.01 -6.67
C THR A 343 -1.45 1.23 -6.88
N GLU A 344 -2.01 2.27 -7.50
CA GLU A 344 -1.35 3.55 -7.74
C GLU A 344 -0.93 4.23 -6.44
N THR A 345 -1.77 4.20 -5.41
CA THR A 345 -1.47 4.77 -4.10
C THR A 345 -0.32 4.01 -3.44
N PHE A 346 -0.32 2.68 -3.47
CA PHE A 346 0.78 1.88 -2.96
C PHE A 346 2.07 2.06 -3.75
N ASP A 347 1.98 2.13 -5.10
CA ASP A 347 3.14 2.38 -5.97
C ASP A 347 3.78 3.74 -5.66
N ALA A 348 2.96 4.78 -5.54
CA ALA A 348 3.43 6.11 -5.17
C ALA A 348 4.06 6.13 -3.77
N GLY A 349 3.49 5.39 -2.81
CA GLY A 349 4.03 5.22 -1.48
C GLY A 349 5.44 4.63 -1.52
N ARG A 350 5.62 3.54 -2.24
CA ARG A 350 6.94 2.92 -2.44
C ARG A 350 7.93 3.85 -3.13
N ALA A 351 7.51 4.47 -4.24
CA ALA A 351 8.37 5.34 -5.03
C ALA A 351 8.87 6.59 -4.27
N ASN A 352 8.12 7.06 -3.29
CA ASN A 352 8.43 8.28 -2.54
C ASN A 352 8.80 8.02 -1.06
N ASN A 353 8.94 6.76 -0.64
CA ASN A 353 9.17 6.35 0.75
C ASN A 353 8.13 6.95 1.71
N VAL A 354 6.85 6.80 1.37
CA VAL A 354 5.71 7.31 2.13
C VAL A 354 4.87 6.13 2.64
N PRO A 355 4.55 6.06 3.94
CA PRO A 355 3.69 5.02 4.47
C PRO A 355 2.27 5.14 3.88
N VAL A 356 1.64 3.99 3.65
CA VAL A 356 0.27 3.90 3.12
C VAL A 356 -0.65 3.23 4.12
N ILE A 357 -1.74 3.88 4.46
CA ILE A 357 -2.86 3.28 5.18
C ILE A 357 -3.86 2.75 4.16
N ASP A 358 -4.07 1.43 4.14
CA ASP A 358 -5.09 0.80 3.28
C ASP A 358 -6.50 1.04 3.86
N LEU A 359 -6.95 2.29 3.78
CA LEU A 359 -8.26 2.67 4.30
C LEU A 359 -9.40 2.01 3.53
N HIS A 360 -9.20 1.67 2.26
CA HIS A 360 -10.16 0.92 1.47
C HIS A 360 -10.48 -0.43 2.14
N LYS A 361 -9.44 -1.25 2.37
CA LYS A 361 -9.59 -2.54 3.03
C LYS A 361 -10.14 -2.40 4.44
N LEU A 362 -9.62 -1.47 5.21
CA LEU A 362 -10.02 -1.24 6.59
C LEU A 362 -11.48 -0.81 6.69
N SER A 363 -11.99 0.02 5.76
CA SER A 363 -13.37 0.49 5.79
C SER A 363 -14.37 -0.63 5.49
N TYR A 364 -14.20 -1.42 4.43
CA TYR A 364 -15.15 -2.53 4.19
C TYR A 364 -15.01 -3.65 5.22
N THR A 365 -13.86 -3.82 5.87
CA THR A 365 -13.71 -4.70 7.03
C THR A 365 -14.54 -4.20 8.21
N LEU A 366 -14.53 -2.89 8.47
CA LEU A 366 -15.41 -2.27 9.47
C LEU A 366 -16.90 -2.50 9.12
N TYR A 367 -17.29 -2.31 7.86
CA TYR A 367 -18.68 -2.52 7.42
C TYR A 367 -19.16 -3.96 7.66
N ASN A 368 -18.27 -4.94 7.46
CA ASN A 368 -18.54 -6.35 7.78
C ASN A 368 -18.68 -6.57 9.30
N THR A 369 -17.83 -5.97 10.10
CA THR A 369 -17.91 -6.03 11.57
C THR A 369 -19.24 -5.45 12.08
N LEU A 370 -19.69 -4.35 11.49
CA LEU A 370 -20.93 -3.68 11.80
C LEU A 370 -22.17 -4.33 11.16
N ARG A 371 -21.98 -5.34 10.33
CA ARG A 371 -23.03 -6.06 9.60
C ARG A 371 -23.93 -5.11 8.79
N LEU A 372 -23.31 -4.20 8.04
CA LEU A 372 -24.03 -3.24 7.18
C LEU A 372 -24.58 -3.89 5.90
N CYS A 373 -24.27 -5.14 5.63
CA CYS A 373 -24.80 -5.96 4.54
C CYS A 373 -25.63 -7.13 5.10
N PRO A 374 -26.69 -7.54 4.40
CA PRO A 374 -27.24 -6.92 3.18
C PRO A 374 -27.99 -5.62 3.48
N ASN A 375 -27.94 -4.65 2.58
CA ASN A 375 -28.72 -3.40 2.69
C ASN A 375 -29.81 -3.29 1.62
N ASN A 376 -29.85 -4.21 0.67
CA ASN A 376 -30.85 -4.28 -0.41
C ASN A 376 -31.06 -2.97 -1.19
N GLY A 377 -30.01 -2.11 -1.23
CA GLY A 377 -30.08 -0.78 -1.86
C GLY A 377 -30.71 0.31 -0.97
N ASP A 378 -31.10 0.00 0.25
CA ASP A 378 -31.55 1.02 1.21
C ASP A 378 -30.35 1.59 1.99
N TYR A 379 -30.10 2.86 1.80
CA TYR A 379 -29.04 3.63 2.48
C TYR A 379 -29.61 4.63 3.49
N ASN A 380 -30.93 4.64 3.72
CA ASN A 380 -31.60 5.65 4.54
C ASN A 380 -32.05 5.13 5.90
N SER A 381 -32.05 3.80 6.11
CA SER A 381 -32.58 3.21 7.32
C SER A 381 -31.59 2.28 8.03
N GLY A 382 -31.87 1.95 9.29
CA GLY A 382 -31.11 1.02 10.09
C GLY A 382 -29.64 1.43 10.30
N ALA A 383 -28.77 0.45 10.48
CA ALA A 383 -27.34 0.67 10.74
C ALA A 383 -26.64 1.32 9.55
N VAL A 384 -27.05 1.00 8.32
CA VAL A 384 -26.44 1.55 7.11
C VAL A 384 -26.83 3.03 6.95
N GLY A 385 -28.08 3.43 7.20
CA GLY A 385 -28.52 4.82 7.14
C GLY A 385 -27.95 5.68 8.27
N ALA A 386 -27.61 5.08 9.42
CA ALA A 386 -26.88 5.78 10.47
C ALA A 386 -25.37 5.98 10.15
N PHE A 387 -24.84 5.21 9.21
CA PHE A 387 -23.43 5.26 8.81
C PHE A 387 -23.18 6.08 7.53
N PHE A 388 -24.04 5.91 6.53
CA PHE A 388 -23.94 6.55 5.21
C PHE A 388 -25.04 7.57 5.00
N CYS A 389 -24.76 8.57 4.17
CA CYS A 389 -25.78 9.43 3.58
C CYS A 389 -26.74 8.62 2.69
N ALA A 390 -27.77 9.24 2.14
CA ALA A 390 -28.70 8.64 1.19
C ALA A 390 -28.04 8.20 -0.14
N ASP A 391 -26.78 7.86 -0.06
CA ASP A 391 -25.95 7.26 -1.11
C ASP A 391 -25.02 6.21 -0.46
N HIS A 392 -24.31 5.46 -1.25
CA HIS A 392 -23.43 4.39 -0.77
C HIS A 392 -21.98 4.85 -0.54
N THR A 393 -21.69 6.14 -0.56
CA THR A 393 -20.32 6.69 -0.64
C THR A 393 -19.98 7.63 0.51
N HIS A 394 -20.89 8.56 0.83
CA HIS A 394 -20.65 9.61 1.80
C HIS A 394 -21.12 9.18 3.19
N PHE A 395 -20.51 9.76 4.22
CA PHE A 395 -20.77 9.38 5.59
C PHE A 395 -21.69 10.36 6.31
N GLU A 396 -22.52 9.81 7.19
CA GLU A 396 -23.10 10.53 8.31
C GLU A 396 -22.02 10.80 9.37
N THR A 397 -22.29 11.70 10.30
CA THR A 397 -21.33 12.04 11.38
C THR A 397 -20.85 10.81 12.15
N ALA A 398 -21.76 9.87 12.41
CA ALA A 398 -21.43 8.63 13.14
C ALA A 398 -20.49 7.73 12.31
N GLY A 399 -20.76 7.57 11.01
CA GLY A 399 -19.90 6.84 10.08
C GLY A 399 -18.52 7.49 9.94
N ALA A 400 -18.49 8.80 9.71
CA ALA A 400 -17.23 9.57 9.63
C ALA A 400 -16.37 9.40 10.89
N ARG A 401 -16.98 9.42 12.07
CA ARG A 401 -16.29 9.18 13.34
C ARG A 401 -15.67 7.79 13.40
N GLN A 402 -16.40 6.75 12.98
CA GLN A 402 -15.88 5.38 12.98
C GLN A 402 -14.73 5.22 11.98
N ILE A 403 -14.82 5.81 10.78
CA ILE A 403 -13.69 5.81 9.82
C ILE A 403 -12.48 6.54 10.39
N ALA A 404 -12.65 7.69 11.06
CA ALA A 404 -11.56 8.37 11.77
C ALA A 404 -10.91 7.48 12.84
N GLY A 405 -11.71 6.69 13.57
CA GLY A 405 -11.23 5.70 14.54
C GLY A 405 -10.42 4.58 13.88
N VAL A 406 -10.82 4.14 12.69
CA VAL A 406 -10.05 3.17 11.88
C VAL A 406 -8.69 3.75 11.48
N VAL A 407 -8.64 5.02 11.05
CA VAL A 407 -7.38 5.70 10.73
C VAL A 407 -6.49 5.80 11.97
N ALA A 408 -7.03 6.18 13.13
CA ALA A 408 -6.29 6.23 14.38
C ALA A 408 -5.74 4.86 14.80
N THR A 409 -6.53 3.80 14.63
CA THR A 409 -6.11 2.41 14.90
C THR A 409 -4.99 1.99 13.95
N ALA A 410 -5.10 2.33 12.66
CA ALA A 410 -4.06 2.03 11.67
C ALA A 410 -2.72 2.71 12.01
N LEU A 411 -2.76 3.96 12.48
CA LEU A 411 -1.56 4.67 12.96
C LEU A 411 -0.86 3.93 14.09
N ARG A 412 -1.62 3.41 15.07
CA ARG A 412 -1.06 2.60 16.17
C ARG A 412 -0.48 1.28 15.66
N ASN A 413 -1.23 0.57 14.82
CA ASN A 413 -0.84 -0.74 14.32
C ASN A 413 0.42 -0.66 13.42
N GLN A 414 0.55 0.42 12.66
CA GLN A 414 1.72 0.69 11.81
C GLN A 414 2.83 1.45 12.54
N GLN A 415 2.63 1.79 13.81
CA GLN A 415 3.60 2.55 14.64
C GLN A 415 4.07 3.84 13.97
N LEU A 416 3.21 4.50 13.21
CA LEU A 416 3.53 5.78 12.58
C LEU A 416 3.71 6.87 13.65
N GLY A 417 4.65 7.79 13.44
CA GLY A 417 5.04 8.79 14.43
C GLY A 417 3.88 9.56 15.06
N LEU A 418 2.80 9.82 14.29
CA LEU A 418 1.59 10.45 14.80
C LEU A 418 0.87 9.61 15.86
N SER A 419 1.13 8.30 15.95
CA SER A 419 0.52 7.44 16.98
C SER A 419 0.82 7.89 18.40
N ALA A 420 1.96 8.55 18.61
CA ALA A 420 2.33 9.14 19.91
C ALA A 420 1.41 10.29 20.35
N TYR A 421 0.63 10.85 19.43
CA TYR A 421 -0.31 11.95 19.66
C TYR A 421 -1.77 11.47 19.80
N LEU A 422 -2.01 10.17 19.76
CA LEU A 422 -3.35 9.61 19.96
C LEU A 422 -3.70 9.54 21.45
N ARG A 423 -5.00 9.72 21.74
CA ARG A 423 -5.57 9.55 23.08
C ARG A 423 -5.68 8.07 23.47
#